data_4b8d7520f84979330d22aeb175e31be8
#
_entry.id   4b8d7520f84979330d22aeb175e31be8
#
_cell.length_a   1.000
_cell.length_b   1.000
_cell.length_c   1.000
_cell.angle_alpha   90.00
_cell.angle_beta   90.00
_cell.angle_gamma   90.00
#
_symmetry.space_group_name_H-M   'P 1'
#
loop_
_entity.id
_entity.type
_entity.pdbx_description
1 polymer ?
#
loop_
_entity_poly.entity_id
_entity_poly.type
_entity_poly.pdbx_seq_one_letter_code
_entity_poly.pdbx_strand_id
1 'polypeptide(L)'
;MNIPVTVINLSQRIIVSKPVFFNQNSNKFGYVRLQLRSAFHNSRRGARKPVSEPNPIENIHIEGPLNASGLLKPFFFTVGVTSLSLAGCVIWEYENLRSHRSEPGPIKKWWSSLRESEKVFYPILAANILVFGAWRIRPLQPFMIKYFCSNPSGSAKCLPMVLSTFSHYSTLHLAANMYVLYSFMPAAIASLGKEQFVAMYLSAGVISSFASFLYKVVVCQPGLSLGASGAIMSILSYVCVQYPDTRLSIIFLPMFTFAAGTAIKVIMSVDLAGVIMGWKFFDHAAHLGGALFGMAWCYWGNMHVWGNRDKFLQYYHSIRKDS
;
A
#
# COMPACT_ATOMS: atom_id res chain seq x y z
N MET A 1 36.51 42.57 -26.36
CA MET A 1 36.72 41.11 -26.35
C MET A 1 35.36 40.46 -26.49
N ASN A 2 35.00 40.10 -27.73
CA ASN A 2 33.69 39.56 -28.09
C ASN A 2 33.72 38.02 -28.00
N ILE A 3 32.82 37.43 -27.23
CA ILE A 3 32.59 35.97 -27.20
C ILE A 3 31.35 35.69 -28.05
N PRO A 4 31.39 34.83 -29.08
CA PRO A 4 30.24 34.53 -29.90
C PRO A 4 29.34 33.50 -29.21
N VAL A 5 28.05 33.82 -29.14
CA VAL A 5 26.97 32.89 -28.74
C VAL A 5 26.62 32.01 -29.94
N THR A 6 26.89 30.72 -29.85
CA THR A 6 26.50 29.75 -30.88
C THR A 6 25.06 29.29 -30.60
N VAL A 7 24.15 29.74 -31.44
CA VAL A 7 22.75 29.26 -31.46
C VAL A 7 22.71 27.94 -32.19
N ILE A 8 22.39 26.85 -31.50
CA ILE A 8 22.15 25.54 -32.11
C ILE A 8 20.69 25.45 -32.55
N ASN A 9 20.49 25.47 -33.86
CA ASN A 9 19.17 25.33 -34.49
C ASN A 9 18.82 23.83 -34.62
N LEU A 10 17.91 23.32 -33.80
CA LEU A 10 17.40 21.96 -33.87
C LEU A 10 16.18 21.92 -34.81
N SER A 11 16.43 21.72 -36.09
CA SER A 11 15.36 21.39 -37.07
C SER A 11 14.92 19.93 -36.90
N GLN A 12 13.80 19.73 -36.24
CA GLN A 12 13.10 18.42 -36.22
C GLN A 12 12.45 18.18 -37.56
N ARG A 13 12.91 17.17 -38.32
CA ARG A 13 12.18 16.62 -39.47
C ARG A 13 11.06 15.71 -38.96
N ILE A 14 9.83 16.20 -39.00
CA ILE A 14 8.63 15.40 -38.80
C ILE A 14 8.37 14.66 -40.10
N ILE A 15 8.55 13.34 -40.12
CA ILE A 15 8.11 12.49 -41.24
C ILE A 15 6.63 12.17 -40.96
N VAL A 16 5.75 12.85 -41.68
CA VAL A 16 4.31 12.54 -41.72
C VAL A 16 4.09 11.37 -42.67
N SER A 17 3.82 10.20 -42.17
CA SER A 17 3.33 9.05 -42.96
C SER A 17 1.85 9.22 -43.29
N LYS A 18 1.49 8.87 -44.52
CA LYS A 18 0.21 9.07 -45.23
C LYS A 18 -1.05 8.75 -44.39
N PRO A 19 -2.19 9.44 -44.67
CA PRO A 19 -3.45 9.19 -43.99
C PRO A 19 -4.03 7.84 -44.41
N VAL A 20 -4.42 7.04 -43.36
CA VAL A 20 -5.18 5.80 -43.56
C VAL A 20 -6.66 6.18 -43.54
N PHE A 21 -7.36 5.83 -44.61
CA PHE A 21 -8.81 6.02 -44.76
C PHE A 21 -9.56 5.24 -43.69
N PHE A 22 -10.48 5.91 -43.01
CA PHE A 22 -11.42 5.31 -42.05
C PHE A 22 -12.48 4.50 -42.79
N ASN A 23 -12.58 3.21 -42.45
CA ASN A 23 -13.74 2.39 -42.80
C ASN A 23 -14.71 2.40 -41.60
N GLN A 24 -15.88 2.99 -41.80
CA GLN A 24 -16.96 3.03 -40.82
C GLN A 24 -17.66 1.66 -40.77
N ASN A 25 -17.19 0.72 -39.99
CA ASN A 25 -18.03 -0.39 -39.46
C ASN A 25 -17.18 -1.34 -38.65
N SER A 26 -16.93 -0.97 -37.39
CA SER A 26 -16.76 -1.92 -36.29
C SER A 26 -16.51 -1.16 -34.99
N ASN A 27 -17.40 -1.31 -34.02
CA ASN A 27 -17.24 -0.83 -32.63
C ASN A 27 -16.15 -1.63 -31.91
N LYS A 28 -14.88 -1.28 -32.17
CA LYS A 28 -13.74 -1.72 -31.33
C LYS A 28 -12.79 -0.54 -31.20
N PHE A 29 -12.79 0.05 -30.01
CA PHE A 29 -11.76 1.02 -29.63
C PHE A 29 -10.40 0.31 -29.57
N GLY A 30 -9.62 0.42 -30.63
CA GLY A 30 -8.23 0.00 -30.70
C GLY A 30 -7.32 1.18 -30.39
N TYR A 31 -6.56 1.11 -29.31
CA TYR A 31 -5.53 2.09 -29.00
C TYR A 31 -4.37 2.00 -29.99
N VAL A 32 -4.10 3.10 -30.71
CA VAL A 32 -2.91 3.26 -31.57
C VAL A 32 -1.70 3.55 -30.67
N ARG A 33 -0.75 2.63 -30.70
CA ARG A 33 0.54 2.76 -29.99
C ARG A 33 1.52 3.56 -30.84
N LEU A 34 1.84 4.81 -30.45
CA LEU A 34 2.97 5.54 -31.01
C LEU A 34 4.29 4.95 -30.45
N GLN A 35 4.98 4.19 -31.28
CA GLN A 35 6.37 3.80 -31.01
C GLN A 35 7.32 4.90 -31.53
N LEU A 36 7.89 5.68 -30.61
CA LEU A 36 9.05 6.52 -30.93
C LEU A 36 10.31 5.63 -30.87
N ARG A 37 10.81 5.22 -32.03
CA ARG A 37 12.17 4.68 -32.18
C ARG A 37 13.12 5.85 -32.32
N SER A 38 13.90 6.17 -31.28
CA SER A 38 15.08 7.01 -31.41
C SER A 38 16.27 6.12 -31.82
N ALA A 39 16.67 6.21 -33.07
CA ALA A 39 17.92 5.63 -33.53
C ALA A 39 19.06 6.65 -33.29
N PHE A 40 19.76 6.53 -32.16
CA PHE A 40 21.06 7.17 -31.99
C PHE A 40 22.15 6.12 -32.22
N HIS A 41 22.73 6.18 -33.41
CA HIS A 41 23.99 5.50 -33.68
C HIS A 41 25.12 6.40 -33.19
N ASN A 42 25.78 6.02 -32.08
CA ASN A 42 26.98 6.70 -31.63
C ASN A 42 28.09 5.69 -31.35
N SER A 43 28.97 5.57 -32.33
CA SER A 43 30.22 4.88 -32.23
C SER A 43 31.21 5.68 -31.40
N ARG A 44 31.35 5.35 -30.11
CA ARG A 44 32.57 5.62 -29.32
C ARG A 44 32.77 4.48 -28.33
N ARG A 45 33.87 3.73 -28.50
CA ARG A 45 34.40 2.80 -27.51
C ARG A 45 34.69 3.56 -26.21
N GLY A 46 33.83 3.43 -25.24
CA GLY A 46 33.98 3.94 -23.88
C GLY A 46 33.34 2.94 -22.93
N ALA A 47 33.98 2.73 -21.76
CA ALA A 47 33.68 1.76 -20.75
C ALA A 47 32.19 1.40 -20.62
N ARG A 48 31.83 0.12 -20.75
CA ARG A 48 30.47 -0.37 -20.53
C ARG A 48 30.07 -0.03 -19.08
N LYS A 49 29.20 0.98 -18.91
CA LYS A 49 28.45 1.12 -17.67
C LYS A 49 27.74 -0.21 -17.41
N PRO A 50 27.74 -0.71 -16.16
CA PRO A 50 26.94 -1.89 -15.86
C PRO A 50 25.51 -1.60 -16.28
N VAL A 51 24.97 -2.38 -17.21
CA VAL A 51 23.56 -2.32 -17.62
C VAL A 51 22.79 -2.72 -16.37
N SER A 52 22.14 -1.75 -15.73
CA SER A 52 21.19 -2.04 -14.67
C SER A 52 20.14 -2.97 -15.27
N GLU A 53 20.04 -4.20 -14.74
CA GLU A 53 19.00 -5.13 -15.20
C GLU A 53 17.65 -4.41 -15.13
N PRO A 54 16.83 -4.49 -16.19
CA PRO A 54 15.54 -3.82 -16.22
C PRO A 54 14.69 -4.34 -15.05
N ASN A 55 14.07 -3.41 -14.34
CA ASN A 55 13.17 -3.73 -13.23
C ASN A 55 12.08 -4.68 -13.74
N PRO A 56 11.97 -5.92 -13.24
CA PRO A 56 11.01 -6.89 -13.76
C PRO A 56 9.56 -6.41 -13.63
N ILE A 57 9.29 -5.43 -12.77
CA ILE A 57 7.95 -4.82 -12.59
C ILE A 57 7.60 -3.85 -13.72
N GLU A 58 8.58 -3.20 -14.38
CA GLU A 58 8.35 -2.23 -15.44
C GLU A 58 7.92 -2.85 -16.77
N ASN A 59 8.27 -4.12 -17.02
CA ASN A 59 8.01 -4.82 -18.28
C ASN A 59 6.82 -5.79 -18.23
N ILE A 60 6.01 -5.75 -17.16
CA ILE A 60 4.86 -6.65 -17.03
C ILE A 60 3.75 -6.22 -17.96
N HIS A 61 3.39 -7.09 -18.92
CA HIS A 61 2.16 -6.96 -19.69
C HIS A 61 0.97 -7.20 -18.75
N ILE A 62 0.19 -6.14 -18.52
CA ILE A 62 -1.01 -6.20 -17.69
C ILE A 62 -2.10 -6.82 -18.53
N GLU A 63 -2.47 -8.07 -18.24
CA GLU A 63 -3.46 -8.83 -19.00
C GLU A 63 -4.87 -8.55 -18.47
N GLY A 64 -5.82 -8.48 -19.38
CA GLY A 64 -7.26 -8.49 -19.12
C GLY A 64 -7.93 -7.11 -19.10
N PRO A 65 -9.24 -7.10 -19.43
CA PRO A 65 -10.02 -5.87 -19.41
C PRO A 65 -10.33 -5.42 -17.98
N LEU A 66 -10.29 -4.09 -17.77
CA LEU A 66 -10.78 -3.46 -16.56
C LEU A 66 -12.30 -3.30 -16.66
N ASN A 67 -13.07 -4.13 -15.96
CA ASN A 67 -14.52 -4.09 -15.95
C ASN A 67 -15.06 -3.81 -14.55
N ALA A 68 -16.09 -2.97 -14.44
CA ALA A 68 -16.75 -2.66 -13.17
C ALA A 68 -17.33 -3.93 -12.50
N SER A 69 -17.86 -4.89 -13.27
CA SER A 69 -18.30 -6.18 -12.76
C SER A 69 -17.18 -6.99 -12.09
N GLY A 70 -15.94 -6.77 -12.50
CA GLY A 70 -14.76 -7.38 -11.89
C GLY A 70 -14.46 -6.89 -10.47
N LEU A 71 -15.09 -5.82 -9.99
CA LEU A 71 -14.93 -5.28 -8.63
C LEU A 71 -15.80 -5.98 -7.58
N LEU A 72 -16.87 -6.66 -7.99
CA LEU A 72 -17.82 -7.25 -7.06
C LEU A 72 -17.15 -8.29 -6.15
N LYS A 73 -16.33 -9.18 -6.74
CA LYS A 73 -15.61 -10.22 -6.00
C LYS A 73 -14.56 -9.62 -5.04
N PRO A 74 -13.69 -8.66 -5.46
CA PRO A 74 -12.82 -7.90 -4.56
C PRO A 74 -13.57 -7.16 -3.45
N PHE A 75 -14.74 -6.60 -3.73
CA PHE A 75 -15.56 -5.92 -2.72
C PHE A 75 -15.99 -6.88 -1.59
N PHE A 76 -16.63 -8.00 -1.93
CA PHE A 76 -17.05 -9.00 -0.92
C PHE A 76 -15.85 -9.61 -0.20
N PHE A 77 -14.72 -9.79 -0.90
CA PHE A 77 -13.49 -10.22 -0.28
C PHE A 77 -12.98 -9.22 0.74
N THR A 78 -13.01 -7.91 0.43
CA THR A 78 -12.62 -6.82 1.35
C THR A 78 -13.50 -6.83 2.59
N VAL A 79 -14.82 -6.92 2.43
CA VAL A 79 -15.77 -7.02 3.55
C VAL A 79 -15.47 -8.25 4.40
N GLY A 80 -15.27 -9.41 3.76
CA GLY A 80 -14.97 -10.67 4.46
C GLY A 80 -13.66 -10.61 5.25
N VAL A 81 -12.57 -10.15 4.64
CA VAL A 81 -11.27 -10.02 5.32
C VAL A 81 -11.33 -9.01 6.48
N THR A 82 -12.01 -7.87 6.28
CA THR A 82 -12.21 -6.87 7.34
C THR A 82 -12.98 -7.48 8.51
N SER A 83 -14.10 -8.16 8.25
CA SER A 83 -14.90 -8.80 9.29
C SER A 83 -14.14 -9.89 10.03
N LEU A 84 -13.39 -10.73 9.30
CA LEU A 84 -12.55 -11.80 9.89
C LEU A 84 -11.39 -11.21 10.72
N SER A 85 -10.77 -10.12 10.27
CA SER A 85 -9.70 -9.45 11.02
C SER A 85 -10.23 -8.89 12.33
N LEU A 86 -11.39 -8.24 12.31
CA LEU A 86 -12.04 -7.70 13.51
C LEU A 86 -12.43 -8.82 14.47
N ALA A 87 -13.17 -9.82 14.00
CA ALA A 87 -13.62 -10.94 14.83
C ALA A 87 -12.45 -11.73 15.43
N GLY A 88 -11.44 -12.04 14.61
CA GLY A 88 -10.25 -12.77 15.05
C GLY A 88 -9.45 -12.01 16.13
N CYS A 89 -9.31 -10.69 15.97
CA CYS A 89 -8.61 -9.87 16.95
C CYS A 89 -9.41 -9.65 18.25
N VAL A 90 -10.74 -9.61 18.18
CA VAL A 90 -11.60 -9.60 19.37
C VAL A 90 -11.50 -10.93 20.12
N ILE A 91 -11.48 -12.07 19.43
CA ILE A 91 -11.23 -13.38 20.04
C ILE A 91 -9.83 -13.43 20.67
N TRP A 92 -8.82 -12.92 19.97
CA TRP A 92 -7.45 -12.84 20.50
C TRP A 92 -7.37 -12.01 21.77
N GLU A 93 -8.04 -10.84 21.83
CA GLU A 93 -8.16 -10.02 23.06
C GLU A 93 -8.75 -10.84 24.22
N TYR A 94 -9.88 -11.53 23.98
CA TYR A 94 -10.54 -12.36 24.96
C TYR A 94 -9.64 -13.49 25.49
N GLU A 95 -8.94 -14.20 24.61
CA GLU A 95 -8.06 -15.30 25.00
C GLU A 95 -6.82 -14.78 25.78
N ASN A 96 -6.29 -13.62 25.40
CA ASN A 96 -5.20 -12.99 26.13
C ASN A 96 -5.59 -12.61 27.57
N LEU A 97 -6.80 -12.09 27.76
CA LEU A 97 -7.31 -11.73 29.08
C LEU A 97 -7.53 -12.97 29.96
N ARG A 98 -7.88 -14.10 29.37
CA ARG A 98 -8.20 -15.35 30.08
C ARG A 98 -6.97 -16.22 30.33
N SER A 99 -5.90 -16.11 29.54
CA SER A 99 -4.73 -16.95 29.68
C SER A 99 -4.05 -16.75 31.05
N HIS A 100 -4.10 -17.77 31.89
CA HIS A 100 -3.36 -17.80 33.14
C HIS A 100 -1.87 -17.87 32.82
N ARG A 101 -1.08 -16.98 33.41
CA ARG A 101 0.38 -16.89 33.19
C ARG A 101 1.06 -18.07 33.89
N SER A 102 1.42 -19.09 33.14
CA SER A 102 2.44 -20.05 33.57
C SER A 102 3.82 -19.37 33.65
N GLU A 103 4.69 -19.82 34.57
CA GLU A 103 6.06 -19.33 34.70
C GLU A 103 6.77 -19.25 33.33
N PRO A 104 7.27 -18.07 32.96
CA PRO A 104 7.81 -17.86 31.59
C PRO A 104 9.22 -18.43 31.47
N GLY A 105 9.46 -19.33 30.51
CA GLY A 105 10.81 -19.70 30.06
C GLY A 105 11.60 -18.52 29.48
N PRO A 106 12.91 -18.67 29.19
CA PRO A 106 13.81 -17.57 28.81
C PRO A 106 13.31 -16.75 27.60
N ILE A 107 12.78 -17.41 26.58
CA ILE A 107 12.23 -16.75 25.39
C ILE A 107 10.98 -15.95 25.75
N LYS A 108 10.10 -16.49 26.60
CA LYS A 108 8.92 -15.76 27.07
C LYS A 108 9.31 -14.57 27.94
N LYS A 109 10.38 -14.65 28.75
CA LYS A 109 10.89 -13.53 29.55
C LYS A 109 11.37 -12.39 28.62
N TRP A 110 12.17 -12.69 27.61
CA TRP A 110 12.58 -11.71 26.61
C TRP A 110 11.38 -11.07 25.92
N TRP A 111 10.43 -11.90 25.41
CA TRP A 111 9.23 -11.41 24.76
C TRP A 111 8.36 -10.53 25.67
N SER A 112 8.24 -10.90 26.96
CA SER A 112 7.47 -10.12 27.94
C SER A 112 8.12 -8.78 28.29
N SER A 113 9.45 -8.64 28.12
CA SER A 113 10.17 -7.39 28.35
C SER A 113 9.99 -6.34 27.25
N LEU A 114 9.52 -6.76 26.06
CA LEU A 114 9.25 -5.86 24.95
C LEU A 114 8.01 -4.99 25.23
N ARG A 115 8.03 -3.76 24.69
CA ARG A 115 6.84 -2.89 24.66
C ARG A 115 5.75 -3.53 23.80
N GLU A 116 4.49 -3.27 24.09
CA GLU A 116 3.37 -3.81 23.32
C GLU A 116 3.46 -3.43 21.83
N SER A 117 3.96 -2.23 21.51
CA SER A 117 4.23 -1.79 20.16
C SER A 117 5.32 -2.62 19.46
N GLU A 118 6.36 -3.01 20.17
CA GLU A 118 7.44 -3.85 19.63
C GLU A 118 6.98 -5.28 19.36
N LYS A 119 6.12 -5.83 20.22
CA LYS A 119 5.51 -7.15 20.04
C LYS A 119 4.66 -7.25 18.78
N VAL A 120 4.10 -6.13 18.29
CA VAL A 120 3.36 -6.07 17.03
C VAL A 120 4.28 -5.69 15.87
N PHE A 121 5.21 -4.77 16.08
CA PHE A 121 6.10 -4.28 15.03
C PHE A 121 7.02 -5.37 14.49
N TYR A 122 7.69 -6.15 15.37
CA TYR A 122 8.66 -7.14 14.91
C TYR A 122 8.06 -8.26 14.03
N PRO A 123 6.89 -8.82 14.30
CA PRO A 123 6.24 -9.75 13.37
C PRO A 123 5.90 -9.12 12.02
N ILE A 124 5.40 -7.88 12.00
CA ILE A 124 5.12 -7.16 10.74
C ILE A 124 6.41 -6.91 9.96
N LEU A 125 7.46 -6.43 10.64
CA LEU A 125 8.78 -6.23 10.04
C LEU A 125 9.35 -7.53 9.47
N ALA A 126 9.30 -8.63 10.24
CA ALA A 126 9.79 -9.93 9.81
C ALA A 126 9.06 -10.43 8.56
N ALA A 127 7.72 -10.31 8.52
CA ALA A 127 6.92 -10.67 7.34
C ALA A 127 7.36 -9.86 6.10
N ASN A 128 7.54 -8.54 6.26
CA ASN A 128 7.98 -7.66 5.18
C ASN A 128 9.41 -7.99 4.69
N ILE A 129 10.34 -8.29 5.61
CA ILE A 129 11.72 -8.69 5.26
C ILE A 129 11.74 -10.05 4.54
N LEU A 130 10.94 -11.02 4.98
CA LEU A 130 10.84 -12.32 4.33
C LEU A 130 10.31 -12.19 2.88
N VAL A 131 9.25 -11.42 2.69
CA VAL A 131 8.69 -11.15 1.36
C VAL A 131 9.67 -10.35 0.50
N PHE A 132 10.37 -9.37 1.09
CA PHE A 132 11.42 -8.61 0.41
C PHE A 132 12.58 -9.51 -0.04
N GLY A 133 12.99 -10.47 0.80
CA GLY A 133 13.98 -11.49 0.45
C GLY A 133 13.50 -12.40 -0.70
N ALA A 134 12.24 -12.81 -0.68
CA ALA A 134 11.65 -13.63 -1.73
C ALA A 134 11.69 -12.94 -3.11
N TRP A 135 11.56 -11.62 -3.19
CA TRP A 135 11.76 -10.84 -4.42
C TRP A 135 13.16 -10.94 -5.02
N ARG A 136 14.19 -11.29 -4.23
CA ARG A 136 15.59 -11.44 -4.69
C ARG A 136 15.86 -12.82 -5.29
N ILE A 137 14.92 -13.75 -5.15
CA ILE A 137 15.02 -15.13 -5.67
C ILE A 137 14.36 -15.16 -7.06
N ARG A 138 15.18 -15.15 -8.13
CA ARG A 138 14.70 -15.09 -9.53
C ARG A 138 13.59 -16.09 -9.88
N PRO A 139 13.69 -17.39 -9.53
CA PRO A 139 12.62 -18.36 -9.82
C PRO A 139 11.28 -18.04 -9.16
N LEU A 140 11.26 -17.28 -8.05
CA LEU A 140 10.02 -16.88 -7.37
C LEU A 140 9.36 -15.64 -7.95
N GLN A 141 10.03 -14.87 -8.79
CA GLN A 141 9.51 -13.59 -9.30
C GLN A 141 8.14 -13.71 -9.99
N PRO A 142 7.84 -14.69 -10.86
CA PRO A 142 6.51 -14.85 -11.44
C PRO A 142 5.43 -15.08 -10.38
N PHE A 143 5.74 -15.85 -9.34
CA PHE A 143 4.86 -16.07 -8.19
C PHE A 143 4.65 -14.78 -7.39
N MET A 144 5.71 -14.03 -7.12
CA MET A 144 5.65 -12.75 -6.42
C MET A 144 4.81 -11.72 -7.18
N ILE A 145 4.99 -11.61 -8.49
CA ILE A 145 4.17 -10.73 -9.35
C ILE A 145 2.70 -11.12 -9.27
N LYS A 146 2.39 -12.40 -9.35
CA LYS A 146 1.01 -12.90 -9.37
C LYS A 146 0.29 -12.71 -8.04
N TYR A 147 0.97 -12.94 -6.91
CA TYR A 147 0.32 -12.99 -5.59
C TYR A 147 0.70 -11.86 -4.63
N PHE A 148 1.84 -11.17 -4.84
CA PHE A 148 2.34 -10.11 -3.99
C PHE A 148 2.32 -8.72 -4.66
N CYS A 149 1.70 -8.63 -5.84
CA CYS A 149 1.32 -7.38 -6.48
C CYS A 149 -0.19 -7.33 -6.66
N SER A 150 -0.83 -6.32 -6.12
CA SER A 150 -2.25 -6.06 -6.27
C SER A 150 -2.53 -5.51 -7.67
N ASN A 151 -3.36 -6.22 -8.47
CA ASN A 151 -3.66 -5.90 -9.86
C ASN A 151 -5.12 -6.20 -10.21
N PRO A 152 -5.96 -5.21 -10.56
CA PRO A 152 -7.36 -5.44 -10.92
C PRO A 152 -7.54 -6.22 -12.23
N SER A 153 -6.54 -6.21 -13.12
CA SER A 153 -6.52 -6.96 -14.39
C SER A 153 -5.88 -8.34 -14.27
N GLY A 154 -5.31 -8.68 -13.12
CA GLY A 154 -4.61 -9.95 -12.90
C GLY A 154 -5.55 -11.16 -12.83
N SER A 155 -5.00 -12.36 -13.07
CA SER A 155 -5.70 -13.64 -12.89
C SER A 155 -6.04 -13.90 -11.41
N ALA A 156 -5.18 -13.50 -10.47
CA ALA A 156 -5.43 -13.52 -9.03
C ALA A 156 -5.76 -12.09 -8.58
N LYS A 157 -6.99 -11.83 -8.11
CA LYS A 157 -7.42 -10.49 -7.70
C LYS A 157 -7.50 -10.33 -6.18
N CYS A 158 -8.10 -11.29 -5.49
CA CYS A 158 -8.44 -11.15 -4.07
C CYS A 158 -7.23 -11.32 -3.14
N LEU A 159 -6.55 -12.46 -3.22
CA LEU A 159 -5.41 -12.76 -2.35
C LEU A 159 -4.29 -11.70 -2.40
N PRO A 160 -3.92 -11.17 -3.59
CA PRO A 160 -2.95 -10.09 -3.70
C PRO A 160 -3.34 -8.81 -2.94
N MET A 161 -4.62 -8.54 -2.72
CA MET A 161 -5.05 -7.34 -1.97
C MET A 161 -4.57 -7.36 -0.51
N VAL A 162 -4.37 -8.55 0.06
CA VAL A 162 -3.81 -8.72 1.41
C VAL A 162 -2.29 -8.86 1.34
N LEU A 163 -1.78 -9.75 0.47
CA LEU A 163 -0.35 -10.08 0.44
C LEU A 163 0.52 -8.92 -0.04
N SER A 164 0.00 -8.06 -0.92
CA SER A 164 0.73 -6.88 -1.39
C SER A 164 1.03 -5.88 -0.28
N THR A 165 0.27 -5.88 0.82
CA THR A 165 0.53 -5.05 2.01
C THR A 165 1.88 -5.38 2.66
N PHE A 166 2.37 -6.62 2.51
CA PHE A 166 3.67 -7.04 3.04
C PHE A 166 4.78 -7.06 1.98
N SER A 167 4.52 -6.55 0.79
CA SER A 167 5.40 -6.66 -0.37
C SER A 167 6.10 -5.34 -0.68
N HIS A 168 7.42 -5.37 -0.78
CA HIS A 168 8.26 -4.23 -1.15
C HIS A 168 9.35 -4.68 -2.12
N TYR A 169 9.51 -3.96 -3.23
CA TYR A 169 10.57 -4.25 -4.20
C TYR A 169 11.83 -3.40 -3.94
N SER A 170 11.65 -2.13 -3.58
CA SER A 170 12.74 -1.18 -3.27
C SER A 170 13.09 -1.21 -1.78
N THR A 171 14.39 -1.23 -1.48
CA THR A 171 14.90 -1.14 -0.10
C THR A 171 14.50 0.18 0.57
N LEU A 172 14.57 1.30 -0.17
CA LEU A 172 14.16 2.61 0.36
C LEU A 172 12.66 2.63 0.68
N HIS A 173 11.83 2.01 -0.19
CA HIS A 173 10.38 1.92 0.02
C HIS A 173 10.07 1.09 1.28
N LEU A 174 10.73 -0.07 1.47
CA LEU A 174 10.61 -0.87 2.68
C LEU A 174 11.03 -0.08 3.93
N ALA A 175 12.21 0.53 3.89
CA ALA A 175 12.76 1.27 5.02
C ALA A 175 11.86 2.45 5.43
N ALA A 176 11.38 3.24 4.46
CA ALA A 176 10.48 4.36 4.71
C ALA A 176 9.15 3.89 5.34
N ASN A 177 8.54 2.82 4.82
CA ASN A 177 7.31 2.26 5.38
C ASN A 177 7.51 1.77 6.82
N MET A 178 8.55 1.00 7.08
CA MET A 178 8.82 0.48 8.43
C MET A 178 9.20 1.58 9.40
N TYR A 179 9.90 2.61 8.95
CA TYR A 179 10.21 3.79 9.77
C TYR A 179 8.93 4.53 10.20
N VAL A 180 8.02 4.83 9.26
CA VAL A 180 6.76 5.52 9.58
C VAL A 180 5.91 4.64 10.52
N LEU A 181 5.80 3.34 10.21
CA LEU A 181 5.06 2.41 11.06
C LEU A 181 5.61 2.38 12.49
N TYR A 182 6.93 2.24 12.64
CA TYR A 182 7.58 2.24 13.96
C TYR A 182 7.34 3.54 14.74
N SER A 183 7.36 4.68 14.04
CA SER A 183 7.20 6.00 14.65
C SER A 183 5.78 6.26 15.17
N PHE A 184 4.74 5.79 14.46
CA PHE A 184 3.34 6.07 14.80
C PHE A 184 2.66 4.94 15.60
N MET A 185 3.19 3.72 15.53
CA MET A 185 2.63 2.55 16.20
C MET A 185 2.50 2.72 17.73
N PRO A 186 3.48 3.29 18.49
CA PRO A 186 3.34 3.45 19.92
C PRO A 186 2.13 4.28 20.33
N ALA A 187 1.87 5.40 19.65
CA ALA A 187 0.72 6.26 19.90
C ALA A 187 -0.61 5.55 19.54
N ALA A 188 -0.63 4.84 18.40
CA ALA A 188 -1.80 4.10 17.98
C ALA A 188 -2.14 2.95 18.95
N ILE A 189 -1.14 2.17 19.39
CA ILE A 189 -1.35 1.05 20.33
C ILE A 189 -1.71 1.56 21.73
N ALA A 190 -1.16 2.69 22.17
CA ALA A 190 -1.55 3.30 23.44
C ALA A 190 -3.03 3.70 23.46
N SER A 191 -3.57 4.10 22.32
CA SER A 191 -4.98 4.49 22.16
C SER A 191 -5.94 3.32 21.90
N LEU A 192 -5.52 2.36 21.06
CA LEU A 192 -6.38 1.28 20.56
C LEU A 192 -6.19 -0.05 21.32
N GLY A 193 -5.03 -0.28 21.89
CA GLY A 193 -4.56 -1.62 22.23
C GLY A 193 -3.99 -2.36 21.00
N LYS A 194 -3.23 -3.42 21.25
CA LYS A 194 -2.52 -4.15 20.19
C LYS A 194 -3.47 -4.95 19.28
N GLU A 195 -4.51 -5.53 19.85
CA GLU A 195 -5.48 -6.37 19.14
C GLU A 195 -6.28 -5.51 18.16
N GLN A 196 -6.82 -4.40 18.60
CA GLN A 196 -7.55 -3.46 17.73
C GLN A 196 -6.63 -2.84 16.68
N PHE A 197 -5.38 -2.51 17.04
CA PHE A 197 -4.38 -2.03 16.08
C PHE A 197 -4.15 -3.03 14.95
N VAL A 198 -3.96 -4.31 15.26
CA VAL A 198 -3.76 -5.36 14.24
C VAL A 198 -5.00 -5.51 13.37
N ALA A 199 -6.20 -5.51 13.95
CA ALA A 199 -7.45 -5.54 13.21
C ALA A 199 -7.54 -4.36 12.23
N MET A 200 -7.22 -3.15 12.68
CA MET A 200 -7.22 -1.94 11.87
C MET A 200 -6.18 -2.01 10.76
N TYR A 201 -4.95 -2.43 11.04
CA TYR A 201 -3.86 -2.54 10.07
C TYR A 201 -4.20 -3.51 8.93
N LEU A 202 -4.69 -4.70 9.24
CA LEU A 202 -5.07 -5.71 8.25
C LEU A 202 -6.28 -5.27 7.41
N SER A 203 -7.29 -4.69 8.07
CA SER A 203 -8.47 -4.13 7.39
C SER A 203 -8.09 -2.99 6.45
N ALA A 204 -7.22 -2.08 6.90
CA ALA A 204 -6.73 -0.98 6.10
C ALA A 204 -5.95 -1.44 4.86
N GLY A 205 -5.14 -2.50 4.98
CA GLY A 205 -4.40 -3.07 3.86
C GLY A 205 -5.31 -3.54 2.73
N VAL A 206 -6.39 -4.26 3.05
CA VAL A 206 -7.33 -4.72 2.03
C VAL A 206 -8.24 -3.61 1.52
N ILE A 207 -8.68 -2.68 2.37
CA ILE A 207 -9.51 -1.54 1.98
C ILE A 207 -8.74 -0.58 1.07
N SER A 208 -7.49 -0.28 1.37
CA SER A 208 -6.64 0.55 0.52
C SER A 208 -6.38 -0.09 -0.85
N SER A 209 -6.14 -1.40 -0.88
CA SER A 209 -6.03 -2.16 -2.14
C SER A 209 -7.32 -2.11 -2.96
N PHE A 210 -8.49 -2.17 -2.31
CA PHE A 210 -9.78 -2.04 -2.99
C PHE A 210 -9.99 -0.61 -3.53
N ALA A 211 -9.62 0.42 -2.78
CA ALA A 211 -9.67 1.81 -3.25
C ALA A 211 -8.80 2.02 -4.50
N SER A 212 -7.59 1.44 -4.52
CA SER A 212 -6.74 1.39 -5.71
C SER A 212 -7.41 0.68 -6.89
N PHE A 213 -8.05 -0.47 -6.66
CA PHE A 213 -8.79 -1.20 -7.71
C PHE A 213 -9.92 -0.35 -8.28
N LEU A 214 -10.72 0.25 -7.41
CA LEU A 214 -11.83 1.12 -7.82
C LEU A 214 -11.32 2.26 -8.70
N TYR A 215 -10.29 2.98 -8.25
CA TYR A 215 -9.68 4.05 -9.03
C TYR A 215 -9.19 3.57 -10.40
N LYS A 216 -8.37 2.49 -10.44
CA LYS A 216 -7.81 1.96 -11.69
C LYS A 216 -8.88 1.53 -12.69
N VAL A 217 -9.99 0.97 -12.20
CA VAL A 217 -11.12 0.58 -13.05
C VAL A 217 -11.86 1.82 -13.58
N VAL A 218 -12.11 2.82 -12.73
CA VAL A 218 -12.81 4.06 -13.12
C VAL A 218 -12.03 4.85 -14.16
N VAL A 219 -10.70 4.99 -13.97
CA VAL A 219 -9.86 5.75 -14.90
C VAL A 219 -9.30 4.90 -16.06
N CYS A 220 -9.69 3.62 -16.14
CA CYS A 220 -9.21 2.67 -17.13
C CYS A 220 -7.67 2.60 -17.23
N GLN A 221 -6.97 2.75 -16.11
CA GLN A 221 -5.51 2.69 -16.03
C GLN A 221 -5.06 1.46 -15.24
N PRO A 222 -4.61 0.40 -15.93
CA PRO A 222 -4.05 -0.77 -15.26
C PRO A 222 -2.71 -0.42 -14.60
N GLY A 223 -2.39 -1.11 -13.50
CA GLY A 223 -1.12 -0.92 -12.80
C GLY A 223 -0.97 -1.88 -11.63
N LEU A 224 0.29 -2.21 -11.31
CA LEU A 224 0.62 -3.00 -10.13
C LEU A 224 0.76 -2.09 -8.91
N SER A 225 0.28 -2.57 -7.77
CA SER A 225 0.46 -1.92 -6.47
C SER A 225 1.02 -2.90 -5.47
N LEU A 226 1.97 -2.45 -4.68
CA LEU A 226 2.57 -3.19 -3.59
C LEU A 226 3.11 -2.22 -2.54
N GLY A 227 3.11 -2.62 -1.29
CA GLY A 227 3.61 -1.86 -0.15
C GLY A 227 2.62 -1.77 1.00
N ALA A 228 3.17 -1.61 2.20
CA ALA A 228 2.40 -1.41 3.43
C ALA A 228 1.76 -0.01 3.54
N SER A 229 2.08 0.90 2.60
CA SER A 229 1.77 2.31 2.75
C SER A 229 0.29 2.61 2.91
N GLY A 230 -0.62 1.89 2.24
CA GLY A 230 -2.06 2.04 2.42
C GLY A 230 -2.52 1.74 3.85
N ALA A 231 -2.02 0.65 4.44
CA ALA A 231 -2.29 0.32 5.84
C ALA A 231 -1.65 1.34 6.81
N ILE A 232 -0.42 1.79 6.51
CA ILE A 232 0.30 2.79 7.30
C ILE A 232 -0.41 4.15 7.24
N MET A 233 -0.95 4.55 6.10
CA MET A 233 -1.73 5.78 5.96
C MET A 233 -2.97 5.78 6.87
N SER A 234 -3.58 4.62 7.09
CA SER A 234 -4.66 4.48 8.07
C SER A 234 -4.18 4.75 9.50
N ILE A 235 -3.06 4.16 9.91
CA ILE A 235 -2.49 4.38 11.25
C ILE A 235 -2.06 5.84 11.43
N LEU A 236 -1.38 6.39 10.42
CA LEU A 236 -0.94 7.79 10.41
C LEU A 236 -2.14 8.75 10.55
N SER A 237 -3.18 8.57 9.74
CA SER A 237 -4.36 9.42 9.78
C SER A 237 -5.12 9.29 11.10
N TYR A 238 -5.27 8.05 11.62
CA TYR A 238 -5.86 7.83 12.94
C TYR A 238 -5.13 8.62 14.02
N VAL A 239 -3.80 8.48 14.11
CA VAL A 239 -3.00 9.16 15.14
C VAL A 239 -3.03 10.68 14.97
N CYS A 240 -2.92 11.17 13.74
CA CYS A 240 -2.94 12.61 13.47
C CYS A 240 -4.31 13.26 13.76
N VAL A 241 -5.40 12.52 13.60
CA VAL A 241 -6.76 13.00 13.93
C VAL A 241 -7.01 12.89 15.44
N GLN A 242 -6.52 11.82 16.08
CA GLN A 242 -6.67 11.60 17.51
C GLN A 242 -5.84 12.61 18.36
N TYR A 243 -4.67 12.99 17.85
CA TYR A 243 -3.72 13.88 18.53
C TYR A 243 -3.27 15.04 17.63
N PRO A 244 -4.19 15.93 17.19
CA PRO A 244 -3.92 16.91 16.14
C PRO A 244 -2.87 17.96 16.50
N ASP A 245 -2.70 18.26 17.79
CA ASP A 245 -1.76 19.27 18.27
C ASP A 245 -0.35 18.73 18.52
N THR A 246 -0.16 17.40 18.42
CA THR A 246 1.16 16.78 18.56
C THR A 246 2.11 17.32 17.51
N ARG A 247 3.32 17.74 17.94
CA ARG A 247 4.34 18.23 17.03
C ARG A 247 5.09 17.08 16.38
N LEU A 248 5.04 17.03 15.06
CA LEU A 248 5.82 16.13 14.21
C LEU A 248 7.02 16.87 13.65
N SER A 249 8.15 16.19 13.54
CA SER A 249 9.37 16.71 12.90
C SER A 249 9.78 15.85 11.72
N ILE A 250 10.44 16.45 10.73
CA ILE A 250 11.03 15.73 9.60
C ILE A 250 12.35 15.12 10.07
N ILE A 251 12.56 13.82 9.81
CA ILE A 251 13.71 13.06 10.33
C ILE A 251 15.08 13.72 10.05
N PHE A 252 15.26 14.33 8.87
CA PHE A 252 16.52 14.98 8.50
C PHE A 252 16.53 16.49 8.76
N LEU A 253 15.41 17.06 9.21
CA LEU A 253 15.23 18.48 9.46
C LEU A 253 14.43 18.67 10.77
N PRO A 254 15.00 18.25 11.93
CA PRO A 254 14.26 18.23 13.21
C PRO A 254 13.86 19.62 13.71
N MET A 255 14.49 20.68 13.19
CA MET A 255 14.14 22.08 13.49
C MET A 255 12.79 22.49 12.90
N PHE A 256 12.31 21.82 11.85
CA PHE A 256 11.01 22.08 11.27
C PHE A 256 9.97 21.16 11.88
N THR A 257 9.12 21.73 12.73
CA THR A 257 8.01 21.02 13.35
C THR A 257 6.68 21.57 12.89
N PHE A 258 5.69 20.68 12.74
CA PHE A 258 4.33 21.04 12.34
C PHE A 258 3.33 20.19 13.13
N ALA A 259 2.11 20.70 13.25
CA ALA A 259 1.04 19.96 13.95
C ALA A 259 0.61 18.73 13.14
N ALA A 260 0.37 17.61 13.82
CA ALA A 260 -0.07 16.35 13.22
C ALA A 260 -1.35 16.51 12.40
N GLY A 261 -2.32 17.30 12.91
CA GLY A 261 -3.54 17.61 12.18
C GLY A 261 -3.31 18.40 10.88
N THR A 262 -2.26 19.24 10.81
CA THR A 262 -1.86 19.91 9.57
C THR A 262 -1.16 18.94 8.62
N ALA A 263 -0.28 18.09 9.16
CA ALA A 263 0.45 17.09 8.38
C ALA A 263 -0.48 16.19 7.58
N ILE A 264 -1.48 15.60 8.23
CA ILE A 264 -2.39 14.68 7.55
C ILE A 264 -3.23 15.38 6.47
N LYS A 265 -3.65 16.62 6.70
CA LYS A 265 -4.37 17.42 5.70
C LYS A 265 -3.51 17.66 4.46
N VAL A 266 -2.23 18.03 4.64
CA VAL A 266 -1.28 18.24 3.54
C VAL A 266 -1.05 16.94 2.77
N ILE A 267 -0.76 15.83 3.47
CA ILE A 267 -0.51 14.53 2.85
C ILE A 267 -1.72 14.09 2.02
N MET A 268 -2.93 14.14 2.60
CA MET A 268 -4.15 13.77 1.88
C MET A 268 -4.44 14.70 0.70
N SER A 269 -4.13 16.00 0.81
CA SER A 269 -4.28 16.94 -0.31
C SER A 269 -3.32 16.61 -1.46
N VAL A 270 -2.10 16.21 -1.17
CA VAL A 270 -1.12 15.75 -2.18
C VAL A 270 -1.60 14.45 -2.83
N ASP A 271 -2.09 13.48 -2.05
CA ASP A 271 -2.63 12.24 -2.61
C ASP A 271 -3.89 12.50 -3.46
N LEU A 272 -4.77 13.41 -3.03
CA LEU A 272 -5.94 13.81 -3.81
C LEU A 272 -5.52 14.46 -5.15
N ALA A 273 -4.55 15.36 -5.11
CA ALA A 273 -3.99 15.95 -6.32
C ALA A 273 -3.38 14.86 -7.23
N GLY A 274 -2.66 13.89 -6.66
CA GLY A 274 -2.09 12.75 -7.39
C GLY A 274 -3.15 11.89 -8.07
N VAL A 275 -4.28 11.64 -7.40
CA VAL A 275 -5.44 10.94 -7.98
C VAL A 275 -6.04 11.73 -9.14
N ILE A 276 -6.28 13.04 -8.97
CA ILE A 276 -6.90 13.90 -9.99
C ILE A 276 -5.97 14.08 -11.20
N MET A 277 -4.67 14.29 -10.97
CA MET A 277 -3.67 14.52 -12.00
C MET A 277 -3.12 13.23 -12.64
N GLY A 278 -3.50 12.06 -12.10
CA GLY A 278 -3.05 10.77 -12.60
C GLY A 278 -1.56 10.49 -12.40
N TRP A 279 -0.96 10.98 -11.30
CA TRP A 279 0.44 10.72 -10.99
C TRP A 279 0.68 9.23 -10.73
N LYS A 280 1.84 8.72 -11.19
CA LYS A 280 2.12 7.27 -11.21
C LYS A 280 3.26 6.84 -10.27
N PHE A 281 3.88 7.76 -9.56
CA PHE A 281 5.03 7.44 -8.69
C PHE A 281 4.63 6.82 -7.34
N PHE A 282 3.36 7.03 -6.90
CA PHE A 282 2.75 6.36 -5.75
C PHE A 282 1.34 5.88 -6.12
N ASP A 283 0.80 4.92 -5.36
CA ASP A 283 -0.62 4.56 -5.44
C ASP A 283 -1.44 5.50 -4.54
N HIS A 284 -1.64 6.74 -5.04
CA HIS A 284 -2.35 7.79 -4.34
C HIS A 284 -3.77 7.40 -3.92
N ALA A 285 -4.44 6.57 -4.73
CA ALA A 285 -5.79 6.07 -4.41
C ALA A 285 -5.78 5.09 -3.22
N ALA A 286 -4.76 4.21 -3.15
CA ALA A 286 -4.57 3.35 -1.99
C ALA A 286 -4.27 4.16 -0.73
N HIS A 287 -3.42 5.19 -0.82
CA HIS A 287 -3.10 6.08 0.29
C HIS A 287 -4.36 6.79 0.82
N LEU A 288 -5.15 7.41 -0.06
CA LEU A 288 -6.41 8.05 0.31
C LEU A 288 -7.40 7.07 0.92
N GLY A 289 -7.56 5.88 0.33
CA GLY A 289 -8.43 4.84 0.86
C GLY A 289 -8.04 4.42 2.27
N GLY A 290 -6.74 4.23 2.52
CA GLY A 290 -6.21 3.95 3.85
C GLY A 290 -6.43 5.10 4.83
N ALA A 291 -6.09 6.34 4.44
CA ALA A 291 -6.25 7.51 5.29
C ALA A 291 -7.71 7.77 5.66
N LEU A 292 -8.62 7.68 4.70
CA LEU A 292 -10.06 7.84 4.94
C LEU A 292 -10.61 6.76 5.89
N PHE A 293 -10.15 5.50 5.75
CA PHE A 293 -10.52 4.45 6.67
C PHE A 293 -10.01 4.73 8.09
N GLY A 294 -8.76 5.21 8.25
CA GLY A 294 -8.21 5.58 9.55
C GLY A 294 -8.97 6.72 10.23
N MET A 295 -9.36 7.74 9.47
CA MET A 295 -10.23 8.83 9.96
C MET A 295 -11.60 8.31 10.37
N ALA A 296 -12.25 7.51 9.51
CA ALA A 296 -13.54 6.90 9.81
C ALA A 296 -13.48 6.00 11.05
N TRP A 297 -12.36 5.30 11.24
CA TRP A 297 -12.14 4.50 12.44
C TRP A 297 -12.03 5.38 13.68
N CYS A 298 -11.32 6.50 13.61
CA CYS A 298 -11.19 7.43 14.73
C CYS A 298 -12.54 8.02 15.15
N TYR A 299 -13.33 8.51 14.19
CA TYR A 299 -14.59 9.21 14.49
C TYR A 299 -15.76 8.27 14.79
N TRP A 300 -15.76 7.07 14.22
CA TRP A 300 -16.92 6.20 14.27
C TRP A 300 -16.59 4.75 14.63
N GLY A 301 -15.62 4.13 13.95
CA GLY A 301 -15.34 2.69 14.05
C GLY A 301 -14.91 2.27 15.45
N ASN A 302 -14.09 3.07 16.12
CA ASN A 302 -13.62 2.80 17.47
C ASN A 302 -14.81 2.68 18.46
N MET A 303 -15.76 3.59 18.41
CA MET A 303 -16.92 3.60 19.32
C MET A 303 -17.98 2.59 18.92
N HIS A 304 -18.35 2.54 17.64
CA HIS A 304 -19.54 1.79 17.18
C HIS A 304 -19.23 0.36 16.74
N VAL A 305 -18.02 0.07 16.31
CA VAL A 305 -17.62 -1.28 15.92
C VAL A 305 -16.89 -1.95 17.07
N TRP A 306 -15.72 -1.41 17.45
CA TRP A 306 -14.92 -2.03 18.51
C TRP A 306 -15.53 -1.91 19.89
N GLY A 307 -16.12 -0.76 20.22
CA GLY A 307 -16.80 -0.52 21.51
C GLY A 307 -18.01 -1.43 21.74
N ASN A 308 -18.64 -1.92 20.70
CA ASN A 308 -19.81 -2.85 20.78
C ASN A 308 -19.43 -4.33 20.72
N ARG A 309 -18.15 -4.69 20.82
CA ARG A 309 -17.67 -6.09 20.72
C ARG A 309 -18.18 -7.02 21.83
N ASP A 310 -18.68 -6.47 22.93
CA ASP A 310 -19.13 -7.26 24.08
C ASP A 310 -20.24 -8.26 23.72
N LYS A 311 -21.15 -7.91 22.81
CA LYS A 311 -22.19 -8.83 22.32
C LYS A 311 -21.59 -10.02 21.58
N PHE A 312 -20.56 -9.80 20.80
CA PHE A 312 -19.83 -10.87 20.12
C PHE A 312 -19.04 -11.73 21.12
N LEU A 313 -18.43 -11.11 22.12
CA LEU A 313 -17.69 -11.81 23.17
C LEU A 313 -18.62 -12.68 24.04
N GLN A 314 -19.81 -12.21 24.39
CA GLN A 314 -20.82 -13.00 25.10
C GLN A 314 -21.23 -14.24 24.31
N TYR A 315 -21.48 -14.07 23.00
CA TYR A 315 -21.79 -15.20 22.11
C TYR A 315 -20.62 -16.19 22.01
N TYR A 316 -19.39 -15.71 21.81
CA TYR A 316 -18.19 -16.54 21.78
C TYR A 316 -17.98 -17.28 23.10
N HIS A 317 -18.19 -16.61 24.24
CA HIS A 317 -18.09 -17.20 25.56
C HIS A 317 -19.12 -18.33 25.77
N SER A 318 -20.35 -18.19 25.30
CA SER A 318 -21.38 -19.25 25.42
C SER A 318 -20.97 -20.52 24.66
N ILE A 319 -20.54 -20.40 23.40
CA ILE A 319 -20.08 -21.54 22.58
C ILE A 319 -18.91 -22.26 23.27
N ARG A 320 -17.97 -21.50 23.83
CA ARG A 320 -16.78 -22.09 24.47
C ARG A 320 -17.03 -22.77 25.81
N LYS A 321 -18.11 -22.42 26.52
CA LYS A 321 -18.50 -23.14 27.74
C LYS A 321 -19.07 -24.51 27.46
N ASP A 322 -19.69 -24.68 26.31
CA ASP A 322 -20.33 -25.91 25.87
C ASP A 322 -19.33 -26.88 25.19
N SER A 323 -18.08 -26.43 24.94
CA SER A 323 -16.96 -27.21 24.39
C SER A 323 -15.89 -27.49 25.46
#